data_4afb6810755763bbe15fda29edfbe60f
#
_entry.id   4afb6810755763bbe15fda29edfbe60f
#
_cell.length_a   1.000
_cell.length_b   1.000
_cell.length_c   1.000
_cell.angle_alpha   90.00
_cell.angle_beta   90.00
_cell.angle_gamma   90.00
#
_symmetry.space_group_name_H-M   'P 1'
#
loop_
_entity.id
_entity.type
_entity.pdbx_description
1 polymer ?
#
loop_
_entity_poly.entity_id
_entity_poly.type
_entity_poly.pdbx_seq_one_letter_code
_entity_poly.pdbx_strand_id
1 'polypeptide(L)' 'MKIFITEQQKAELERLHNSSRDGRVRDRIKAILLASEGWSSAMIAQALRLHQTT' A
#
# COMPACT_ATOMS: atom_id res chain seq x y z
N MET A 1 6.47 3.29 -11.17
CA MET A 1 5.96 4.58 -10.62
C MET A 1 6.52 4.76 -9.23
N LYS A 2 6.98 5.97 -8.92
CA LYS A 2 7.57 6.24 -7.62
C LYS A 2 6.84 7.39 -6.96
N ILE A 3 6.37 7.15 -5.74
CA ILE A 3 5.63 8.13 -4.97
C ILE A 3 6.49 8.57 -3.78
N PHE A 4 6.56 9.89 -3.58
CA PHE A 4 7.30 10.45 -2.45
C PHE A 4 6.32 10.87 -1.37
N ILE A 5 6.48 10.29 -0.18
CA ILE A 5 5.71 10.68 0.99
C ILE A 5 6.64 10.95 2.16
N THR A 6 6.22 11.81 3.06
CA THR A 6 6.98 12.09 4.27
C THR A 6 6.81 10.93 5.27
N GLU A 7 7.72 10.86 6.23
CA GLU A 7 7.61 9.85 7.28
C GLU A 7 6.31 10.00 8.06
N GLN A 8 5.87 11.23 8.25
CA GLN A 8 4.61 11.50 8.93
C GLN A 8 3.42 10.97 8.13
N GLN A 9 3.43 11.19 6.81
CA GLN A 9 2.38 10.67 5.94
C GLN A 9 2.40 9.14 5.91
N LYS A 10 3.59 8.55 5.90
CA LYS A 10 3.72 7.11 5.92
C LYS A 10 3.14 6.52 7.21
N ALA A 11 3.44 7.12 8.34
CA ALA A 11 2.90 6.66 9.62
C ALA A 11 1.37 6.76 9.65
N GLU A 12 0.81 7.83 9.09
CA GLU A 12 -0.64 7.98 9.00
C GLU A 12 -1.27 6.91 8.12
N LEU A 13 -0.66 6.62 6.97
CA LEU A 13 -1.15 5.58 6.08
C LEU A 13 -1.11 4.22 6.75
N GLU A 14 -0.06 3.92 7.49
CA GLU A 14 0.05 2.66 8.22
C GLU A 14 -1.03 2.55 9.29
N ARG A 15 -1.34 3.64 9.98
CA ARG A 15 -2.43 3.67 10.96
C ARG A 15 -3.77 3.39 10.30
N LEU A 16 -4.04 4.04 9.17
CA LEU A 16 -5.28 3.83 8.43
C LEU A 16 -5.38 2.39 7.93
N HIS A 17 -4.28 1.84 7.46
CA HIS A 17 -4.24 0.46 7.01
C HIS A 17 -4.62 -0.50 8.14
N ASN A 18 -4.07 -0.28 9.33
CA ASN A 18 -4.32 -1.15 10.48
C ASN A 18 -5.73 -0.99 11.03
N SER A 19 -6.31 0.20 10.92
CA SER A 19 -7.65 0.47 11.46
C SER A 19 -8.77 0.23 10.46
N SER A 20 -8.45 0.13 9.17
CA SER A 20 -9.46 -0.04 8.14
C SER A 20 -9.92 -1.50 8.06
N ARG A 21 -11.23 -1.71 7.99
CA ARG A 21 -11.83 -3.03 7.82
C ARG A 21 -12.16 -3.32 6.35
N ASP A 22 -12.15 -2.28 5.51
CA ASP A 22 -12.46 -2.43 4.10
C ASP A 22 -11.22 -2.88 3.34
N GLY A 23 -11.28 -4.06 2.74
CA GLY A 23 -10.17 -4.62 1.99
C GLY A 23 -9.72 -3.74 0.83
N ARG A 24 -10.65 -3.02 0.19
CA ARG A 24 -10.32 -2.12 -0.92
C ARG A 24 -9.48 -0.94 -0.44
N VAL A 25 -9.85 -0.38 0.71
CA VAL A 25 -9.12 0.73 1.30
C VAL A 25 -7.74 0.25 1.73
N ARG A 26 -7.65 -0.90 2.36
CA ARG A 26 -6.37 -1.47 2.79
C ARG A 26 -5.45 -1.74 1.61
N ASP A 27 -5.98 -2.31 0.53
CA ASP A 27 -5.18 -2.58 -0.66
C ASP A 27 -4.65 -1.30 -1.28
N ARG A 28 -5.48 -0.25 -1.31
CA ARG A 28 -5.08 1.05 -1.85
C ARG A 28 -3.96 1.66 -1.01
N ILE A 29 -4.10 1.63 0.30
CA ILE A 29 -3.08 2.16 1.21
C ILE A 29 -1.78 1.38 1.06
N LYS A 30 -1.88 0.07 0.99
CA LYS A 30 -0.72 -0.78 0.81
C LYS A 30 0.00 -0.48 -0.50
N ALA A 31 -0.76 -0.26 -1.58
CA ALA A 31 -0.19 0.11 -2.87
C ALA A 31 0.61 1.41 -2.78
N ILE A 32 0.07 2.41 -2.09
CA ILE A 32 0.75 3.68 -1.89
C ILE A 32 2.05 3.49 -1.11
N LEU A 33 2.00 2.70 -0.04
CA LEU A 33 3.18 2.44 0.78
C LEU A 33 4.27 1.73 -0.02
N LEU A 34 3.89 0.73 -0.80
CA LEU A 34 4.84 0.00 -1.65
C LEU A 34 5.44 0.90 -2.72
N ALA A 35 4.60 1.74 -3.35
CA ALA A 35 5.07 2.68 -4.35
C ALA A 35 6.07 3.66 -3.77
N SER A 36 5.88 4.08 -2.52
CA SER A 36 6.82 4.98 -1.85
C SER A 36 8.16 4.31 -1.56
N GLU A 37 8.17 2.98 -1.50
CA GLU A 37 9.41 2.21 -1.33
C GLU A 37 10.11 1.92 -2.66
N GLY A 38 9.56 2.37 -3.76
CA GLY A 38 10.17 2.21 -5.08
C GLY A 38 9.68 1.00 -5.86
N TRP A 39 8.60 0.37 -5.44
CA TRP A 39 8.02 -0.76 -6.16
C TRP A 39 7.37 -0.29 -7.45
N SER A 40 7.53 -1.06 -8.52
CA SER A 40 6.84 -0.77 -9.78
C SER A 40 5.37 -1.15 -9.69
N SER A 41 4.56 -0.58 -10.61
CA SER A 41 3.13 -0.91 -10.66
C SER A 41 2.89 -2.41 -10.82
N ALA A 42 3.70 -3.06 -11.65
CA ALA A 42 3.58 -4.49 -11.88
C ALA A 42 3.88 -5.29 -10.61
N MET A 43 4.92 -4.88 -9.89
CA MET A 43 5.29 -5.56 -8.65
C MET A 43 4.21 -5.39 -7.58
N ILE A 44 3.64 -4.19 -7.48
CA ILE A 44 2.56 -3.91 -6.53
C ILE A 44 1.34 -4.76 -6.85
N ALA A 45 0.95 -4.80 -8.12
CA ALA A 45 -0.20 -5.58 -8.55
C ALA A 45 -0.01 -7.06 -8.23
N GLN A 46 1.20 -7.58 -8.47
CA GLN A 46 1.51 -8.97 -8.19
C GLN A 46 1.45 -9.26 -6.69
N ALA A 47 1.98 -8.37 -5.87
CA ALA A 47 1.97 -8.53 -4.42
C ALA A 47 0.54 -8.55 -3.87
N LEU A 48 -0.31 -7.65 -4.35
CA LEU A 48 -1.70 -7.60 -3.94
C LEU A 48 -2.48 -8.82 -4.39
N ARG A 49 -2.18 -9.30 -5.60
CA ARG A 49 -2.83 -10.48 -6.16
C ARG A 49 -2.50 -11.73 -5.33
N LEU A 50 -1.23 -11.91 -4.98
CA LEU A 50 -0.82 -13.04 -4.16
C LEU A 50 -1.46 -13.00 -2.78
N HIS A 51 -1.63 -11.81 -2.24
CA HIS A 51 -2.26 -11.63 -0.95
C HIS A 51 -3.76 -11.98 -1.00
N GLN A 52 -4.40 -11.72 -2.13
CA GLN A 52 -5.83 -11.97 -2.29
C GLN A 52 -6.16 -13.45 -2.51
N THR A 53 -5.22 -14.22 -3.03
CA THR A 53 -5.47 -15.64 -3.33
C THR A 53 -5.28 -16.56 -2.11
N THR A 54 -4.83 -16.04 -1.04
CA THR A 54 -4.79 -16.79 0.21
C THR A 54 -6.04 -16.54 1.02
#